data_31082ac1f822e3bcee050cd732670b9e
#
_entry.id   31082ac1f822e3bcee050cd732670b9e
#
_cell.length_a   1.000
_cell.length_b   1.000
_cell.length_c   1.000
_cell.angle_alpha   90.00
_cell.angle_beta   90.00
_cell.angle_gamma   90.00
#
_symmetry.space_group_name_H-M   'P 1'
#
loop_
_entity.id
_entity.type
_entity.pdbx_description
1 polymer ?
#
loop_
_entity_poly.entity_id
_entity_poly.type
_entity_poly.pdbx_seq_one_letter_code
_entity_poly.pdbx_strand_id
1 'polypeptide(L)'
;MNRLIDIIIILCTLTIVSACKDEDEEETIVWGDRTVIVYVSGENSLSSVVATDIEEMKRGSRLIGNNNLVVYVDRSYKSELPWLARIRDGQITDSVSVADIGIDKRDVDSSDPTVMKTVLHYAVRHYPARRDYGLVLWGHSTGWLSSDFSARRTRAYGIDNGHNSLSNTGNWMTIPDLQRVLSTVPHLKFIFADCCNFMCLESLYELRNVADYIIGSPAEIPEAGAFYTDVVPALFESTTFALSILNKYRPAEDICPPLAVVKTSEMENVAHATRNILQTIREDMRDSYPDMTGIIHYYNTNAKNGYLPEYNIFYDAGDFFRHHASEGDYRQWKESLNRAVVGKTMATRWETDKVWSVFYSDFTMTEDNYHGVSMFVPQDPSKGNYANFNQEIRKLAWYHAVNPGNNN
;
A
#
# COMPACT_ATOMS: atom_id res chain seq x y z
N MET A 1 86.13 -27.04 -45.33
CA MET A 1 86.14 -27.09 -43.87
C MET A 1 85.13 -26.07 -43.38
N ASN A 2 83.81 -26.38 -43.53
CA ASN A 2 82.70 -25.53 -43.18
C ASN A 2 81.82 -26.27 -42.22
N ARG A 3 81.65 -25.79 -41.05
CA ARG A 3 80.65 -26.27 -40.10
C ARG A 3 79.41 -25.44 -40.30
N LEU A 4 78.36 -26.09 -40.79
CA LEU A 4 76.99 -25.60 -40.76
C LEU A 4 76.51 -25.63 -39.30
N ILE A 5 76.03 -24.52 -38.83
CA ILE A 5 75.33 -24.38 -37.58
C ILE A 5 73.83 -24.48 -37.92
N ASP A 6 73.21 -25.58 -37.53
CA ASP A 6 71.77 -25.76 -37.64
C ASP A 6 71.08 -24.95 -36.50
N ILE A 7 70.42 -23.88 -36.94
CA ILE A 7 69.56 -23.14 -36.03
C ILE A 7 68.17 -23.81 -36.06
N ILE A 8 67.87 -24.54 -35.00
CA ILE A 8 66.51 -25.05 -34.74
C ILE A 8 65.68 -23.91 -34.24
N ILE A 9 64.83 -23.38 -35.08
CA ILE A 9 63.78 -22.41 -34.69
C ILE A 9 62.67 -23.25 -34.02
N ILE A 10 62.64 -23.25 -32.69
CA ILE A 10 61.49 -23.73 -31.95
C ILE A 10 60.38 -22.68 -32.04
N LEU A 11 59.40 -22.95 -32.86
CA LEU A 11 58.21 -22.15 -32.99
C LEU A 11 57.32 -22.48 -31.76
N CYS A 12 57.47 -21.72 -30.68
CA CYS A 12 56.54 -21.75 -29.58
C CYS A 12 55.24 -21.11 -30.07
N THR A 13 54.29 -21.92 -30.48
CA THR A 13 52.90 -21.49 -30.62
C THR A 13 52.37 -21.20 -29.23
N LEU A 14 52.37 -19.91 -28.85
CA LEU A 14 51.56 -19.44 -27.73
C LEU A 14 50.09 -19.56 -28.17
N THR A 15 49.46 -20.62 -27.75
CA THR A 15 48.00 -20.65 -27.66
C THR A 15 47.58 -19.70 -26.56
N ILE A 16 47.22 -18.49 -26.94
CA ILE A 16 46.47 -17.61 -26.05
C ILE A 16 45.12 -18.30 -25.82
N VAL A 17 45.04 -19.07 -24.75
CA VAL A 17 43.76 -19.44 -24.20
C VAL A 17 43.18 -18.13 -23.64
N SER A 18 42.33 -17.47 -24.44
CA SER A 18 41.38 -16.49 -23.91
C SER A 18 40.48 -17.29 -22.96
N ALA A 19 40.90 -17.36 -21.72
CA ALA A 19 39.94 -17.60 -20.66
C ALA A 19 38.99 -16.41 -20.70
N CYS A 20 37.83 -16.58 -21.29
CA CYS A 20 36.67 -15.81 -20.87
C CYS A 20 36.57 -16.11 -19.37
N LYS A 21 37.12 -15.24 -18.57
CA LYS A 21 36.57 -15.04 -17.24
C LYS A 21 35.18 -14.49 -17.51
N ASP A 22 34.18 -15.35 -17.35
CA ASP A 22 32.93 -14.89 -16.81
C ASP A 22 33.34 -14.27 -15.47
N GLU A 23 33.57 -12.96 -15.47
CA GLU A 23 33.51 -12.19 -14.26
C GLU A 23 32.07 -12.35 -13.81
N ASP A 24 31.80 -13.35 -12.96
CA ASP A 24 30.67 -13.31 -12.08
C ASP A 24 30.80 -11.96 -11.37
N GLU A 25 30.08 -10.94 -11.83
CA GLU A 25 29.96 -9.70 -11.11
C GLU A 25 29.48 -10.09 -9.71
N GLU A 26 30.36 -10.03 -8.72
CA GLU A 26 29.98 -10.30 -7.33
C GLU A 26 28.81 -9.38 -7.01
N GLU A 27 27.63 -9.98 -6.86
CA GLU A 27 26.43 -9.24 -6.52
C GLU A 27 26.73 -8.35 -5.30
N THR A 28 26.68 -7.03 -5.50
CA THR A 28 27.01 -6.08 -4.44
C THR A 28 25.90 -6.09 -3.38
N ILE A 29 26.17 -6.69 -2.22
CA ILE A 29 25.24 -6.71 -1.08
C ILE A 29 25.50 -5.48 -0.22
N VAL A 30 24.46 -4.65 -0.02
CA VAL A 30 24.54 -3.40 0.75
C VAL A 30 23.70 -3.49 2.02
N TRP A 31 24.37 -3.73 3.15
CA TRP A 31 23.72 -3.81 4.45
C TRP A 31 23.27 -2.43 4.96
N GLY A 32 22.01 -2.35 5.42
CA GLY A 32 21.48 -1.20 6.17
C GLY A 32 21.03 -1.59 7.58
N ASP A 33 20.80 -0.64 8.45
CA ASP A 33 20.18 -0.92 9.74
C ASP A 33 18.68 -1.22 9.53
N ARG A 34 17.99 -0.40 8.77
CA ARG A 34 16.65 -0.67 8.23
C ARG A 34 16.71 -0.55 6.71
N THR A 35 15.97 -1.40 6.02
CA THR A 35 15.69 -1.23 4.60
C THR A 35 14.21 -0.90 4.42
N VAL A 36 13.93 0.23 3.77
CA VAL A 36 12.58 0.62 3.37
C VAL A 36 12.48 0.50 1.85
N ILE A 37 11.50 -0.29 1.41
CA ILE A 37 11.20 -0.45 0.00
C ILE A 37 9.99 0.42 -0.33
N VAL A 38 10.12 1.30 -1.31
CA VAL A 38 9.00 2.09 -1.86
C VAL A 38 8.60 1.45 -3.18
N TYR A 39 7.39 0.92 -3.24
CA TYR A 39 6.84 0.31 -4.44
C TYR A 39 5.91 1.31 -5.13
N VAL A 40 6.41 1.95 -6.20
CA VAL A 40 5.67 2.96 -6.96
C VAL A 40 4.95 2.29 -8.13
N SER A 41 3.64 2.09 -7.97
CA SER A 41 2.73 1.66 -9.04
C SER A 41 2.14 2.90 -9.69
N GLY A 42 2.91 3.50 -10.61
CA GLY A 42 2.63 4.82 -11.20
C GLY A 42 2.29 4.78 -12.69
N GLU A 43 2.07 3.62 -13.30
CA GLU A 43 1.64 3.51 -14.69
C GLU A 43 0.14 3.77 -14.85
N ASN A 44 -0.27 4.97 -14.45
CA ASN A 44 -1.66 5.44 -14.40
C ASN A 44 -1.73 6.97 -14.41
N SER A 45 -2.84 7.55 -13.98
CA SER A 45 -3.04 9.01 -13.93
C SER A 45 -2.04 9.74 -13.00
N LEU A 46 -1.43 9.05 -12.03
CA LEU A 46 -0.43 9.61 -11.12
C LEU A 46 1.00 9.64 -11.72
N SER A 47 1.18 9.19 -12.95
CA SER A 47 2.52 9.10 -13.58
C SER A 47 3.29 10.42 -13.58
N SER A 48 2.59 11.55 -13.68
CA SER A 48 3.19 12.89 -13.73
C SER A 48 3.81 13.33 -12.39
N VAL A 49 3.29 12.86 -11.25
CA VAL A 49 3.79 13.28 -9.93
C VAL A 49 4.95 12.43 -9.41
N VAL A 50 5.15 11.23 -9.94
CA VAL A 50 6.24 10.33 -9.53
C VAL A 50 7.61 11.01 -9.52
N ALA A 51 7.91 11.84 -10.53
CA ALA A 51 9.21 12.53 -10.61
C ALA A 51 9.41 13.50 -9.44
N THR A 52 8.36 14.19 -9.02
CA THR A 52 8.40 15.11 -7.86
C THR A 52 8.70 14.34 -6.59
N ASP A 53 8.03 13.22 -6.37
CA ASP A 53 8.20 12.40 -5.17
C ASP A 53 9.60 11.76 -5.11
N ILE A 54 10.15 11.34 -6.25
CA ILE A 54 11.54 10.87 -6.32
C ILE A 54 12.52 11.99 -5.92
N GLU A 55 12.33 13.21 -6.39
CA GLU A 55 13.18 14.35 -5.99
C GLU A 55 13.01 14.68 -4.49
N GLU A 56 11.83 14.51 -3.93
CA GLU A 56 11.60 14.63 -2.49
C GLU A 56 12.29 13.51 -1.70
N MET A 57 12.17 12.26 -2.15
CA MET A 57 12.87 11.11 -1.57
C MET A 57 14.39 11.31 -1.59
N LYS A 58 14.94 11.87 -2.67
CA LYS A 58 16.35 12.23 -2.76
C LYS A 58 16.73 13.25 -1.68
N ARG A 59 15.91 14.30 -1.48
CA ARG A 59 16.16 15.30 -0.43
C ARG A 59 16.12 14.67 0.96
N GLY A 60 15.08 13.87 1.25
CA GLY A 60 14.92 13.17 2.52
C GLY A 60 16.03 12.15 2.81
N SER A 61 16.56 11.50 1.76
CA SER A 61 17.59 10.47 1.90
C SER A 61 18.92 10.96 2.49
N ARG A 62 19.15 12.26 2.50
CA ARG A 62 20.35 12.86 3.12
C ARG A 62 20.39 12.70 4.64
N LEU A 63 19.27 12.36 5.26
CA LEU A 63 19.10 12.29 6.71
C LEU A 63 18.92 10.85 7.23
N ILE A 64 19.01 9.84 6.36
CA ILE A 64 18.72 8.45 6.76
C ILE A 64 19.93 7.67 7.32
N GLY A 65 21.13 8.23 7.27
CA GLY A 65 22.34 7.58 7.82
C GLY A 65 22.64 6.23 7.17
N ASN A 66 22.90 5.21 7.99
CA ASN A 66 23.26 3.87 7.53
C ASN A 66 22.02 2.99 7.26
N ASN A 67 21.06 3.52 6.53
CA ASN A 67 19.86 2.80 6.14
C ASN A 67 19.76 2.69 4.60
N ASN A 68 18.90 1.83 4.11
CA ASN A 68 18.63 1.67 2.69
C ASN A 68 17.22 2.16 2.36
N LEU A 69 17.13 3.17 1.52
CA LEU A 69 15.90 3.55 0.82
C LEU A 69 15.99 2.97 -0.59
N VAL A 70 15.18 1.95 -0.87
CA VAL A 70 15.13 1.25 -2.16
C VAL A 70 13.81 1.58 -2.82
N VAL A 71 13.84 2.04 -4.06
CA VAL A 71 12.63 2.49 -4.76
C VAL A 71 12.49 1.71 -6.06
N TYR A 72 11.35 1.03 -6.22
CA TYR A 72 10.88 0.51 -7.50
C TYR A 72 9.94 1.52 -8.13
N VAL A 73 10.13 1.79 -9.41
CA VAL A 73 9.33 2.77 -10.16
C VAL A 73 8.84 2.16 -11.45
N ASP A 74 7.53 2.20 -11.61
CA ASP A 74 6.84 1.94 -12.87
C ASP A 74 5.95 3.13 -13.22
N ARG A 75 6.03 3.67 -14.45
CA ARG A 75 5.27 4.84 -14.87
C ARG A 75 5.02 4.87 -16.38
N SER A 76 3.99 5.60 -16.80
CA SER A 76 3.44 5.60 -18.18
C SER A 76 4.33 6.24 -19.24
N TYR A 77 5.64 6.03 -19.24
CA TYR A 77 6.54 6.50 -20.28
C TYR A 77 7.06 5.36 -21.16
N LYS A 78 6.55 5.25 -22.38
CA LYS A 78 6.91 4.17 -23.34
C LYS A 78 8.40 3.98 -23.61
N SER A 79 9.20 5.01 -23.38
CA SER A 79 10.66 4.99 -23.57
C SER A 79 11.43 4.61 -22.31
N GLU A 80 10.75 4.45 -21.19
CA GLU A 80 11.35 4.15 -19.90
C GLU A 80 10.86 2.79 -19.42
N LEU A 81 11.80 1.89 -19.17
CA LEU A 81 11.48 0.62 -18.52
C LEU A 81 11.37 0.86 -17.02
N PRO A 82 10.52 0.11 -16.32
CA PRO A 82 10.52 0.10 -14.87
C PRO A 82 11.90 -0.22 -14.33
N TRP A 83 12.25 0.40 -13.22
CA TRP A 83 13.56 0.27 -12.62
C TRP A 83 13.48 0.18 -11.10
N LEU A 84 14.53 -0.37 -10.50
CA LEU A 84 14.73 -0.39 -9.06
C LEU A 84 16.10 0.23 -8.76
N ALA A 85 16.15 1.07 -7.73
CA ALA A 85 17.39 1.70 -7.32
C ALA A 85 17.41 2.00 -5.83
N ARG A 86 18.61 2.14 -5.27
CA ARG A 86 18.80 2.74 -3.96
C ARG A 86 18.90 4.27 -4.09
N ILE A 87 18.26 4.99 -3.19
CA ILE A 87 18.42 6.44 -3.05
C ILE A 87 19.20 6.71 -1.77
N ARG A 88 20.33 7.39 -1.89
CA ARG A 88 21.20 7.72 -0.77
C ARG A 88 21.89 9.07 -0.98
N ASP A 89 22.04 9.85 0.09
CA ASP A 89 22.76 11.13 0.12
C ASP A 89 22.31 12.11 -0.99
N GLY A 90 21.03 12.04 -1.35
CA GLY A 90 20.43 12.89 -2.38
C GLY A 90 20.63 12.39 -3.82
N GLN A 91 21.13 11.17 -4.00
CA GLN A 91 21.43 10.61 -5.32
C GLN A 91 20.74 9.25 -5.51
N ILE A 92 20.40 8.93 -6.76
CA ILE A 92 20.05 7.58 -7.18
C ILE A 92 21.35 6.80 -7.40
N THR A 93 21.48 5.66 -6.75
CA THR A 93 22.62 4.76 -6.85
C THR A 93 22.15 3.35 -7.15
N ASP A 94 23.06 2.50 -7.65
CA ASP A 94 22.81 1.07 -7.83
C ASP A 94 21.49 0.78 -8.60
N SER A 95 21.24 1.53 -9.67
CA SER A 95 20.03 1.40 -10.47
C SER A 95 20.11 0.17 -11.38
N VAL A 96 19.07 -0.66 -11.37
CA VAL A 96 18.90 -1.81 -12.26
C VAL A 96 17.56 -1.72 -12.98
N SER A 97 17.51 -2.20 -14.22
CA SER A 97 16.23 -2.35 -14.92
C SER A 97 15.50 -3.61 -14.45
N VAL A 98 14.20 -3.68 -14.67
CA VAL A 98 13.44 -4.90 -14.35
C VAL A 98 13.89 -6.11 -15.15
N ALA A 99 14.46 -5.91 -16.34
CA ALA A 99 15.03 -6.99 -17.16
C ALA A 99 16.25 -7.63 -16.47
N ASP A 100 17.08 -6.83 -15.80
CA ASP A 100 18.26 -7.30 -15.07
C ASP A 100 17.91 -8.14 -13.84
N ILE A 101 16.69 -8.01 -13.34
CA ILE A 101 16.17 -8.80 -12.21
C ILE A 101 15.24 -9.94 -12.64
N GLY A 102 15.23 -10.27 -13.94
CA GLY A 102 14.52 -11.45 -14.45
C GLY A 102 13.07 -11.19 -14.89
N ILE A 103 12.67 -9.93 -15.05
CA ILE A 103 11.34 -9.56 -15.60
C ILE A 103 11.53 -9.18 -17.06
N ASP A 104 11.45 -10.17 -17.95
CA ASP A 104 11.61 -9.98 -19.40
C ASP A 104 10.29 -9.59 -20.07
N LYS A 105 9.84 -8.36 -19.81
CA LYS A 105 8.65 -7.78 -20.44
C LYS A 105 8.94 -6.32 -20.79
N ARG A 106 8.45 -5.87 -21.95
CA ARG A 106 8.53 -4.46 -22.35
C ARG A 106 7.51 -3.58 -21.65
N ASP A 107 6.38 -4.17 -21.31
CA ASP A 107 5.26 -3.58 -20.59
C ASP A 107 5.05 -4.45 -19.34
N VAL A 108 5.48 -3.93 -18.22
CA VAL A 108 5.48 -4.64 -16.94
C VAL A 108 4.23 -4.22 -16.19
N ASP A 109 3.43 -5.18 -15.78
CA ASP A 109 2.25 -4.93 -14.97
C ASP A 109 2.68 -4.85 -13.49
N SER A 110 2.79 -3.65 -12.94
CA SER A 110 3.15 -3.42 -11.54
C SER A 110 2.13 -3.95 -10.55
N SER A 111 0.91 -4.26 -11.01
CA SER A 111 -0.13 -4.91 -10.21
C SER A 111 -0.07 -6.45 -10.23
N ASP A 112 0.82 -7.05 -11.06
CA ASP A 112 1.03 -8.50 -11.07
C ASP A 112 1.76 -8.95 -9.79
N PRO A 113 1.17 -9.86 -8.99
CA PRO A 113 1.80 -10.40 -7.78
C PRO A 113 3.18 -11.01 -8.02
N THR A 114 3.43 -11.56 -9.22
CA THR A 114 4.74 -12.14 -9.58
C THR A 114 5.79 -11.06 -9.76
N VAL A 115 5.42 -9.94 -10.38
CA VAL A 115 6.30 -8.78 -10.55
C VAL A 115 6.67 -8.21 -9.19
N MET A 116 5.68 -7.90 -8.34
CA MET A 116 5.96 -7.39 -6.99
C MET A 116 6.83 -8.36 -6.19
N LYS A 117 6.54 -9.66 -6.23
CA LYS A 117 7.34 -10.67 -5.55
C LYS A 117 8.80 -10.62 -6.01
N THR A 118 9.06 -10.58 -7.31
CA THR A 118 10.41 -10.54 -7.87
C THR A 118 11.16 -9.28 -7.41
N VAL A 119 10.51 -8.12 -7.48
CA VAL A 119 11.06 -6.83 -7.02
C VAL A 119 11.41 -6.87 -5.54
N LEU A 120 10.49 -7.33 -4.68
CA LEU A 120 10.72 -7.39 -3.24
C LEU A 120 11.82 -8.38 -2.87
N HIS A 121 11.88 -9.55 -3.52
CA HIS A 121 12.93 -10.54 -3.29
C HIS A 121 14.30 -10.01 -3.70
N TYR A 122 14.39 -9.32 -4.83
CA TYR A 122 15.62 -8.66 -5.25
C TYR A 122 16.06 -7.61 -4.21
N ALA A 123 15.14 -6.73 -3.80
CA ALA A 123 15.43 -5.68 -2.84
C ALA A 123 15.93 -6.24 -1.49
N VAL A 124 15.28 -7.27 -0.96
CA VAL A 124 15.67 -7.91 0.32
C VAL A 124 17.04 -8.61 0.19
N ARG A 125 17.33 -9.24 -0.95
CA ARG A 125 18.59 -9.94 -1.18
C ARG A 125 19.77 -8.97 -1.30
N HIS A 126 19.63 -7.87 -2.06
CA HIS A 126 20.73 -6.95 -2.35
C HIS A 126 20.89 -5.85 -1.30
N TYR A 127 19.81 -5.51 -0.62
CA TYR A 127 19.77 -4.47 0.42
C TYR A 127 19.25 -5.03 1.75
N PRO A 128 19.93 -6.04 2.34
CA PRO A 128 19.49 -6.66 3.58
C PRO A 128 19.55 -5.68 4.75
N ALA A 129 18.60 -5.85 5.67
CA ALA A 129 18.52 -5.07 6.90
C ALA A 129 19.04 -5.85 8.11
N ARG A 130 19.78 -5.17 9.00
CA ARG A 130 20.22 -5.75 10.27
C ARG A 130 19.13 -5.79 11.32
N ARG A 131 18.18 -4.84 11.24
CA ARG A 131 17.12 -4.68 12.24
C ARG A 131 15.77 -5.09 11.71
N ASP A 132 15.27 -4.40 10.68
CA ASP A 132 13.92 -4.60 10.17
C ASP A 132 13.72 -4.01 8.78
N TYR A 133 12.58 -4.34 8.18
CA TYR A 133 12.15 -3.86 6.88
C TYR A 133 10.88 -3.02 6.99
N GLY A 134 10.74 -1.99 6.16
CA GLY A 134 9.52 -1.25 5.93
C GLY A 134 9.12 -1.31 4.46
N LEU A 135 7.82 -1.17 4.20
CA LEU A 135 7.27 -1.07 2.85
C LEU A 135 6.42 0.20 2.74
N VAL A 136 6.63 0.94 1.67
CA VAL A 136 5.72 2.01 1.25
C VAL A 136 4.98 1.53 0.01
N LEU A 137 3.66 1.55 0.06
CA LEU A 137 2.78 1.29 -1.07
C LEU A 137 2.34 2.63 -1.64
N TRP A 138 2.84 2.99 -2.80
CA TRP A 138 2.54 4.24 -3.47
C TRP A 138 1.68 3.99 -4.71
N GLY A 139 0.57 4.70 -4.85
CA GLY A 139 -0.30 4.60 -6.02
C GLY A 139 -1.80 4.71 -5.69
N HIS A 140 -2.64 4.35 -6.64
CA HIS A 140 -4.08 4.25 -6.40
C HIS A 140 -4.44 3.07 -5.51
N SER A 141 -5.50 3.23 -4.70
CA SER A 141 -6.12 2.12 -3.96
C SER A 141 -7.62 2.32 -3.83
N THR A 142 -8.32 1.21 -3.78
CA THR A 142 -9.77 1.12 -3.49
C THR A 142 -10.04 0.29 -2.24
N GLY A 143 -9.04 0.22 -1.33
CA GLY A 143 -9.16 -0.53 -0.09
C GLY A 143 -9.35 -2.04 -0.31
N TRP A 144 -10.37 -2.61 0.32
CA TRP A 144 -10.67 -4.04 0.26
C TRP A 144 -11.35 -4.51 -1.03
N LEU A 145 -11.84 -3.59 -1.83
CA LEU A 145 -12.67 -3.91 -3.00
C LEU A 145 -11.89 -4.72 -4.02
N SER A 146 -12.35 -5.93 -4.32
CA SER A 146 -11.65 -6.88 -5.19
C SER A 146 -12.19 -6.96 -6.61
N SER A 147 -13.27 -6.22 -6.94
CA SER A 147 -13.90 -6.28 -8.27
C SER A 147 -14.34 -4.90 -8.75
N ASP A 148 -14.11 -4.64 -10.04
CA ASP A 148 -14.79 -3.56 -10.76
C ASP A 148 -16.06 -4.12 -11.40
N PHE A 149 -17.21 -3.75 -10.88
CA PHE A 149 -18.49 -4.24 -11.38
C PHE A 149 -18.85 -3.68 -12.75
N SER A 150 -18.24 -2.57 -13.16
CA SER A 150 -18.44 -2.01 -14.49
C SER A 150 -17.65 -2.75 -15.58
N ALA A 151 -16.50 -3.34 -15.24
CA ALA A 151 -15.55 -3.93 -16.19
C ALA A 151 -15.14 -5.37 -15.88
N ARG A 152 -15.69 -6.03 -14.86
CA ARG A 152 -15.32 -7.39 -14.40
C ARG A 152 -13.83 -7.54 -14.03
N ARG A 153 -13.22 -6.50 -13.46
CA ARG A 153 -11.80 -6.48 -13.09
C ARG A 153 -11.65 -6.39 -11.59
N THR A 154 -10.51 -6.90 -11.11
CA THR A 154 -10.13 -6.79 -9.70
C THR A 154 -9.69 -5.36 -9.40
N ARG A 155 -9.94 -4.88 -8.18
CA ARG A 155 -9.47 -3.58 -7.67
C ARG A 155 -9.07 -3.76 -6.22
N ALA A 156 -7.92 -3.27 -5.82
CA ALA A 156 -7.56 -3.01 -4.43
C ALA A 156 -6.37 -2.08 -4.34
N TYR A 157 -5.20 -2.45 -4.89
CA TYR A 157 -3.99 -1.65 -4.86
C TYR A 157 -3.33 -1.61 -6.24
N GLY A 158 -2.78 -0.44 -6.60
CA GLY A 158 -1.85 -0.26 -7.68
C GLY A 158 -2.41 -0.52 -9.07
N ILE A 159 -3.32 0.34 -9.58
CA ILE A 159 -3.76 0.18 -10.97
C ILE A 159 -2.58 0.35 -11.93
N ASP A 160 -2.49 -0.59 -12.88
CA ASP A 160 -1.58 -0.53 -14.01
C ASP A 160 -2.37 -0.47 -15.31
N ASN A 161 -2.19 0.59 -16.08
CA ASN A 161 -2.96 0.90 -17.29
C ASN A 161 -2.21 0.59 -18.58
N GLY A 162 -1.01 -0.02 -18.53
CA GLY A 162 -0.24 -0.41 -19.70
C GLY A 162 0.13 0.79 -20.59
N HIS A 163 0.93 1.72 -20.12
CA HIS A 163 1.34 2.96 -20.83
C HIS A 163 0.19 3.93 -21.19
N ASN A 164 -1.03 3.68 -20.74
CA ASN A 164 -2.16 4.57 -20.98
C ASN A 164 -2.64 5.23 -19.69
N SER A 165 -1.99 6.32 -19.31
CA SER A 165 -2.29 7.06 -18.07
C SER A 165 -3.74 7.59 -17.97
N LEU A 166 -4.45 7.71 -19.08
CA LEU A 166 -5.83 8.18 -19.12
C LEU A 166 -6.86 7.04 -19.01
N SER A 167 -6.43 5.78 -19.04
CA SER A 167 -7.30 4.62 -18.89
C SER A 167 -7.55 4.32 -17.42
N ASN A 168 -8.76 3.89 -17.08
CA ASN A 168 -9.10 3.30 -15.78
C ASN A 168 -9.45 1.82 -15.94
N THR A 169 -8.90 1.17 -16.97
CA THR A 169 -9.22 -0.22 -17.32
C THR A 169 -8.07 -1.19 -17.07
N GLY A 170 -7.04 -0.74 -16.36
CA GLY A 170 -5.87 -1.53 -16.00
C GLY A 170 -6.16 -2.64 -14.99
N ASN A 171 -5.14 -3.41 -14.70
CA ASN A 171 -5.17 -4.44 -13.68
C ASN A 171 -4.92 -3.83 -12.29
N TRP A 172 -5.34 -4.56 -11.26
CA TRP A 172 -5.13 -4.19 -9.85
C TRP A 172 -4.74 -5.44 -9.07
N MET A 173 -3.92 -5.27 -8.06
CA MET A 173 -3.62 -6.33 -7.10
C MET A 173 -4.70 -6.41 -6.03
N THR A 174 -5.22 -7.61 -5.74
CA THR A 174 -6.15 -7.79 -4.60
C THR A 174 -5.41 -7.78 -3.27
N ILE A 175 -6.08 -7.44 -2.16
CA ILE A 175 -5.45 -7.49 -0.82
C ILE A 175 -5.02 -8.92 -0.44
N PRO A 176 -5.79 -9.99 -0.73
CA PRO A 176 -5.29 -11.36 -0.53
C PRO A 176 -4.06 -11.71 -1.38
N ASP A 177 -3.93 -11.17 -2.61
CA ASP A 177 -2.73 -11.34 -3.43
C ASP A 177 -1.54 -10.61 -2.81
N LEU A 178 -1.73 -9.37 -2.39
CA LEU A 178 -0.73 -8.58 -1.69
C LEU A 178 -0.26 -9.32 -0.43
N GLN A 179 -1.17 -9.84 0.38
CA GLN A 179 -0.85 -10.63 1.57
C GLN A 179 0.01 -11.85 1.22
N ARG A 180 -0.35 -12.59 0.16
CA ARG A 180 0.43 -13.76 -0.29
C ARG A 180 1.85 -13.37 -0.72
N VAL A 181 2.00 -12.28 -1.45
CA VAL A 181 3.32 -11.76 -1.84
C VAL A 181 4.13 -11.38 -0.62
N LEU A 182 3.58 -10.58 0.29
CA LEU A 182 4.28 -10.11 1.48
C LEU A 182 4.65 -11.23 2.46
N SER A 183 3.92 -12.34 2.45
CA SER A 183 4.28 -13.53 3.24
C SER A 183 5.53 -14.26 2.72
N THR A 184 6.06 -13.90 1.55
CA THR A 184 7.27 -14.53 0.97
C THR A 184 8.55 -13.77 1.27
N VAL A 185 8.47 -12.62 1.93
CA VAL A 185 9.60 -11.79 2.36
C VAL A 185 9.68 -11.74 3.89
N PRO A 186 10.79 -11.27 4.48
CA PRO A 186 10.86 -11.11 5.93
C PRO A 186 9.72 -10.25 6.47
N HIS A 187 9.25 -10.58 7.68
CA HIS A 187 8.20 -9.82 8.35
C HIS A 187 8.54 -8.32 8.41
N LEU A 188 7.58 -7.49 8.02
CA LEU A 188 7.78 -6.05 7.93
C LEU A 188 7.57 -5.37 9.29
N LYS A 189 8.36 -4.38 9.58
CA LYS A 189 8.11 -3.50 10.72
C LYS A 189 6.86 -2.65 10.51
N PHE A 190 6.69 -2.19 9.28
CA PHE A 190 5.50 -1.43 8.91
C PHE A 190 5.20 -1.53 7.41
N ILE A 191 3.92 -1.30 7.08
CA ILE A 191 3.45 -0.89 5.77
C ILE A 191 2.95 0.54 5.91
N PHE A 192 3.50 1.47 5.13
CA PHE A 192 2.95 2.80 4.95
C PHE A 192 2.24 2.83 3.60
N ALA A 193 0.91 2.92 3.64
CA ALA A 193 0.04 2.98 2.48
C ALA A 193 -0.21 4.45 2.10
N ASP A 194 0.62 4.98 1.22
CA ASP A 194 0.42 6.29 0.59
C ASP A 194 -0.51 6.12 -0.62
N CYS A 195 -1.74 5.74 -0.30
CA CYS A 195 -2.80 5.46 -1.26
C CYS A 195 -4.19 5.57 -0.59
N CYS A 196 -5.24 5.74 -1.39
CA CYS A 196 -6.61 5.99 -0.92
C CYS A 196 -7.21 4.80 -0.17
N ASN A 197 -8.09 5.06 0.81
CA ASN A 197 -9.01 4.10 1.44
C ASN A 197 -8.37 2.82 2.01
N PHE A 198 -7.06 2.82 2.28
CA PHE A 198 -6.36 1.61 2.69
C PHE A 198 -6.65 1.18 4.13
N MET A 199 -6.99 2.16 5.01
CA MET A 199 -7.25 1.90 6.44
C MET A 199 -8.68 1.42 6.68
N CYS A 200 -9.09 0.35 6.00
CA CYS A 200 -10.33 -0.38 6.27
C CYS A 200 -10.03 -1.67 7.04
N LEU A 201 -10.91 -2.05 7.95
CA LEU A 201 -10.73 -3.22 8.84
C LEU A 201 -10.49 -4.51 8.03
N GLU A 202 -11.07 -4.60 6.85
CA GLU A 202 -10.91 -5.70 5.90
C GLU A 202 -9.45 -5.85 5.47
N SER A 203 -8.85 -4.79 4.92
CA SER A 203 -7.44 -4.79 4.48
C SER A 203 -6.48 -4.99 5.65
N LEU A 204 -6.74 -4.34 6.79
CA LEU A 204 -5.94 -4.44 8.00
C LEU A 204 -5.92 -5.88 8.54
N TYR A 205 -7.05 -6.56 8.50
CA TYR A 205 -7.15 -7.94 8.98
C TYR A 205 -6.45 -8.93 8.04
N GLU A 206 -6.59 -8.76 6.71
CA GLU A 206 -5.87 -9.59 5.74
C GLU A 206 -4.35 -9.49 5.94
N LEU A 207 -3.85 -8.28 6.17
CA LEU A 207 -2.41 -8.00 6.27
C LEU A 207 -1.84 -8.12 7.70
N ARG A 208 -2.63 -8.54 8.70
CA ARG A 208 -2.24 -8.56 10.11
C ARG A 208 -1.01 -9.39 10.45
N ASN A 209 -0.69 -10.39 9.63
CA ASN A 209 0.40 -11.31 9.87
C ASN A 209 1.69 -10.95 9.09
N VAL A 210 1.70 -9.90 8.28
CA VAL A 210 2.85 -9.56 7.43
C VAL A 210 3.61 -8.32 7.88
N ALA A 211 3.03 -7.51 8.76
CA ALA A 211 3.66 -6.31 9.31
C ALA A 211 3.24 -6.07 10.76
N ASP A 212 4.06 -5.38 11.57
CA ASP A 212 3.71 -4.98 12.95
C ASP A 212 2.73 -3.80 12.97
N TYR A 213 2.88 -2.88 12.01
CA TYR A 213 2.06 -1.67 11.91
C TYR A 213 1.63 -1.43 10.47
N ILE A 214 0.41 -0.92 10.31
CA ILE A 214 -0.07 -0.38 9.04
C ILE A 214 -0.45 1.09 9.27
N ILE A 215 0.00 1.96 8.36
CA ILE A 215 -0.14 3.41 8.42
C ILE A 215 -0.77 3.86 7.12
N GLY A 216 -1.78 4.71 7.16
CA GLY A 216 -2.44 5.22 5.95
C GLY A 216 -3.73 5.97 6.25
N SER A 217 -4.55 6.16 5.24
CA SER A 217 -5.81 6.88 5.31
C SER A 217 -7.03 5.97 5.12
N PRO A 218 -8.11 6.15 5.92
CA PRO A 218 -9.40 5.52 5.64
C PRO A 218 -10.15 6.24 4.49
N ALA A 219 -9.71 7.45 4.11
CA ALA A 219 -10.29 8.28 3.07
C ALA A 219 -9.42 8.32 1.80
N GLU A 220 -9.90 8.99 0.78
CA GLU A 220 -9.06 9.38 -0.35
C GLU A 220 -7.98 10.37 0.11
N ILE A 221 -6.84 10.36 -0.56
CA ILE A 221 -5.72 11.25 -0.29
C ILE A 221 -5.45 12.14 -1.52
N PRO A 222 -4.89 13.33 -1.35
CA PRO A 222 -4.51 14.19 -2.46
C PRO A 222 -3.53 13.51 -3.41
N GLU A 223 -3.60 13.85 -4.70
CA GLU A 223 -2.67 13.36 -5.74
C GLU A 223 -1.19 13.54 -5.36
N ALA A 224 -0.87 14.63 -4.66
CA ALA A 224 0.48 14.91 -4.21
C ALA A 224 0.99 13.96 -3.11
N GLY A 225 0.14 13.10 -2.52
CA GLY A 225 0.56 12.12 -1.52
C GLY A 225 1.31 12.71 -0.32
N ALA A 226 2.21 11.92 0.22
CA ALA A 226 3.06 12.31 1.35
C ALA A 226 4.19 13.26 0.91
N PHE A 227 4.58 14.18 1.79
CA PHE A 227 5.75 15.06 1.57
C PHE A 227 7.04 14.31 1.90
N TYR A 228 7.59 13.59 0.91
CA TYR A 228 8.71 12.65 1.11
C TYR A 228 10.01 13.29 1.58
N THR A 229 10.21 14.60 1.39
CA THR A 229 11.36 15.30 1.99
C THR A 229 11.40 15.13 3.51
N ASP A 230 10.23 15.17 4.17
CA ASP A 230 10.10 15.07 5.62
C ASP A 230 9.73 13.65 6.08
N VAL A 231 8.97 12.92 5.26
CA VAL A 231 8.52 11.56 5.61
C VAL A 231 9.67 10.56 5.51
N VAL A 232 10.57 10.68 4.52
CA VAL A 232 11.68 9.72 4.37
C VAL A 232 12.53 9.61 5.64
N PRO A 233 13.00 10.69 6.30
CA PRO A 233 13.70 10.55 7.57
C PRO A 233 12.86 9.85 8.66
N ALA A 234 11.55 10.14 8.71
CA ALA A 234 10.65 9.52 9.68
C ALA A 234 10.52 7.99 9.50
N LEU A 235 10.55 7.48 8.26
CA LEU A 235 10.52 6.04 7.97
C LEU A 235 11.66 5.28 8.66
N PHE A 236 12.77 5.93 8.96
CA PHE A 236 13.97 5.32 9.53
C PHE A 236 14.14 5.53 11.03
N GLU A 237 13.28 6.28 11.67
CA GLU A 237 13.27 6.40 13.13
C GLU A 237 13.05 5.02 13.79
N SER A 238 13.69 4.78 14.91
CA SER A 238 13.68 3.43 15.52
C SER A 238 12.34 3.08 16.16
N THR A 239 11.78 3.98 16.97
CA THR A 239 10.59 3.72 17.81
C THR A 239 9.42 4.65 17.50
N THR A 240 9.70 5.87 17.07
CA THR A 240 8.71 6.94 16.84
C THR A 240 8.22 7.02 15.39
N PHE A 241 8.79 6.21 14.51
CA PHE A 241 8.54 6.24 13.05
C PHE A 241 7.06 6.39 12.70
N ALA A 242 6.18 5.62 13.32
CA ALA A 242 4.78 5.59 12.96
C ALA A 242 4.06 6.92 13.22
N LEU A 243 4.26 7.52 14.41
CA LEU A 243 3.71 8.83 14.74
C LEU A 243 4.43 9.95 13.98
N SER A 244 5.73 9.80 13.75
CA SER A 244 6.49 10.76 12.95
C SER A 244 6.01 10.80 11.49
N ILE A 245 5.68 9.67 10.87
CA ILE A 245 5.08 9.63 9.54
C ILE A 245 3.76 10.42 9.52
N LEU A 246 2.86 10.17 10.49
CA LEU A 246 1.61 10.93 10.58
C LEU A 246 1.85 12.45 10.64
N ASN A 247 2.75 12.87 11.54
CA ASN A 247 3.03 14.28 11.78
C ASN A 247 3.78 14.96 10.62
N LYS A 248 4.49 14.19 9.81
CA LYS A 248 5.30 14.66 8.69
C LYS A 248 4.63 14.48 7.34
N TYR A 249 3.46 13.86 7.29
CA TYR A 249 2.78 13.57 6.05
C TYR A 249 2.64 14.82 5.16
N ARG A 250 2.00 15.88 5.66
CA ARG A 250 1.89 17.20 5.00
C ARG A 250 1.78 18.32 6.07
N PRO A 251 2.88 18.66 6.73
CA PRO A 251 2.82 19.49 7.96
C PRO A 251 2.40 20.94 7.72
N ALA A 252 2.54 21.44 6.49
CA ALA A 252 2.22 22.84 6.12
C ALA A 252 0.84 23.01 5.47
N GLU A 253 0.05 21.95 5.35
CA GLU A 253 -1.24 21.98 4.69
C GLU A 253 -2.37 22.15 5.71
N ASP A 254 -3.29 23.09 5.46
CA ASP A 254 -4.50 23.28 6.28
C ASP A 254 -5.50 22.11 6.11
N ILE A 255 -5.40 21.37 5.00
CA ILE A 255 -6.22 20.23 4.67
C ILE A 255 -5.30 19.02 4.52
N CYS A 256 -5.33 18.15 5.51
CA CYS A 256 -4.61 16.88 5.50
C CYS A 256 -5.63 15.75 5.54
N PRO A 257 -5.43 14.66 4.79
CA PRO A 257 -6.32 13.51 4.90
C PRO A 257 -6.29 12.96 6.32
N PRO A 258 -7.38 12.37 6.82
CA PRO A 258 -7.35 11.65 8.07
C PRO A 258 -6.39 10.46 7.93
N LEU A 259 -5.47 10.32 8.86
CA LEU A 259 -4.49 9.23 8.88
C LEU A 259 -4.62 8.45 10.17
N ALA A 260 -4.24 7.18 10.14
CA ALA A 260 -4.17 6.34 11.32
C ALA A 260 -2.97 5.39 11.28
N VAL A 261 -2.57 4.95 12.47
CA VAL A 261 -1.59 3.88 12.68
C VAL A 261 -2.30 2.75 13.40
N VAL A 262 -2.29 1.58 12.81
CA VAL A 262 -2.84 0.37 13.41
C VAL A 262 -1.73 -0.61 13.74
N LYS A 263 -1.72 -1.08 14.99
CA LYS A 263 -0.91 -2.18 15.46
C LYS A 263 -1.61 -3.49 15.11
N THR A 264 -1.03 -4.25 14.22
CA THR A 264 -1.69 -5.41 13.60
C THR A 264 -1.92 -6.57 14.56
N SER A 265 -1.07 -6.73 15.57
CA SER A 265 -1.20 -7.79 16.59
C SER A 265 -2.50 -7.69 17.41
N GLU A 266 -3.22 -6.56 17.34
CA GLU A 266 -4.52 -6.38 18.00
C GLU A 266 -5.71 -6.71 17.09
N MET A 267 -5.49 -7.00 15.81
CA MET A 267 -6.57 -7.17 14.84
C MET A 267 -7.47 -8.38 15.11
N GLU A 268 -6.94 -9.45 15.72
CA GLU A 268 -7.79 -10.58 16.17
C GLU A 268 -8.74 -10.16 17.30
N ASN A 269 -8.28 -9.31 18.22
CA ASN A 269 -9.11 -8.77 19.30
C ASN A 269 -10.19 -7.84 18.74
N VAL A 270 -9.85 -7.01 17.73
CA VAL A 270 -10.81 -6.16 17.03
C VAL A 270 -11.86 -7.01 16.31
N ALA A 271 -11.44 -8.05 15.59
CA ALA A 271 -12.36 -8.94 14.88
C ALA A 271 -13.32 -9.67 15.85
N HIS A 272 -12.80 -10.14 16.98
CA HIS A 272 -13.62 -10.77 18.01
C HIS A 272 -14.66 -9.79 18.61
N ALA A 273 -14.22 -8.57 18.95
CA ALA A 273 -15.13 -7.53 19.45
C ALA A 273 -16.17 -7.14 18.39
N THR A 274 -15.77 -7.03 17.13
CA THR A 274 -16.66 -6.72 16.00
C THR A 274 -17.69 -7.82 15.79
N ARG A 275 -17.29 -9.09 15.89
CA ARG A 275 -18.24 -10.23 15.84
C ARG A 275 -19.31 -10.11 16.89
N ASN A 276 -18.93 -9.86 18.13
CA ASN A 276 -19.86 -9.81 19.25
C ASN A 276 -20.87 -8.67 19.08
N ILE A 277 -20.40 -7.46 18.77
CA ILE A 277 -21.28 -6.29 18.59
C ILE A 277 -22.19 -6.43 17.35
N LEU A 278 -21.69 -7.00 16.24
CA LEU A 278 -22.50 -7.27 15.06
C LEU A 278 -23.59 -8.32 15.33
N GLN A 279 -23.34 -9.31 16.17
CA GLN A 279 -24.36 -10.29 16.56
C GLN A 279 -25.51 -9.61 17.29
N THR A 280 -25.23 -8.76 18.28
CA THR A 280 -26.25 -7.99 19.01
C THR A 280 -27.07 -7.10 18.08
N ILE A 281 -26.41 -6.33 17.20
CA ILE A 281 -27.08 -5.46 16.24
C ILE A 281 -28.01 -6.24 15.32
N ARG A 282 -27.60 -7.42 14.83
CA ARG A 282 -28.45 -8.25 13.95
C ARG A 282 -29.68 -8.82 14.68
N GLU A 283 -29.52 -9.22 15.92
CA GLU A 283 -30.64 -9.68 16.73
C GLU A 283 -31.67 -8.57 16.90
N ASP A 284 -31.25 -7.31 17.09
CA ASP A 284 -32.12 -6.15 17.21
C ASP A 284 -32.80 -5.76 15.89
N MET A 285 -32.05 -5.81 14.78
CA MET A 285 -32.52 -5.39 13.44
C MET A 285 -33.40 -6.46 12.76
N ARG A 286 -33.29 -7.71 13.16
CA ARG A 286 -33.97 -8.86 12.54
C ARG A 286 -33.68 -8.93 11.03
N ASP A 287 -34.69 -8.77 10.16
CA ASP A 287 -34.54 -8.90 8.70
C ASP A 287 -34.33 -7.55 7.98
N SER A 288 -34.00 -6.49 8.71
CA SER A 288 -33.78 -5.17 8.11
C SER A 288 -32.28 -4.85 7.90
N TYR A 289 -31.99 -3.94 6.99
CA TYR A 289 -30.64 -3.38 6.82
C TYR A 289 -30.45 -2.15 7.70
N PRO A 290 -29.21 -1.86 8.15
CA PRO A 290 -28.96 -0.69 9.00
C PRO A 290 -29.24 0.63 8.28
N ASP A 291 -29.75 1.61 8.99
CA ASP A 291 -29.85 2.98 8.52
C ASP A 291 -28.47 3.64 8.59
N MET A 292 -27.92 3.98 7.44
CA MET A 292 -26.59 4.59 7.33
C MET A 292 -26.62 6.12 7.36
N THR A 293 -27.80 6.72 7.58
CA THR A 293 -27.97 8.19 7.60
C THR A 293 -27.17 8.81 8.74
N GLY A 294 -26.35 9.82 8.41
CA GLY A 294 -25.56 10.56 9.39
C GLY A 294 -24.29 9.86 9.89
N ILE A 295 -23.99 8.66 9.40
CA ILE A 295 -22.75 7.96 9.73
C ILE A 295 -21.63 8.51 8.86
N ILE A 296 -20.48 8.80 9.47
CA ILE A 296 -19.30 9.27 8.73
C ILE A 296 -18.89 8.21 7.71
N HIS A 297 -18.67 8.67 6.48
CA HIS A 297 -18.12 7.86 5.40
C HIS A 297 -16.99 8.61 4.68
N TYR A 298 -16.06 7.83 4.13
CA TYR A 298 -14.80 8.34 3.59
C TYR A 298 -14.75 8.38 2.06
N TYR A 299 -15.76 7.83 1.42
CA TYR A 299 -15.86 7.82 -0.03
C TYR A 299 -16.60 9.05 -0.53
N ASN A 300 -16.16 9.59 -1.69
CA ASN A 300 -16.82 10.76 -2.28
C ASN A 300 -18.21 10.42 -2.81
N THR A 301 -19.22 11.02 -2.22
CA THR A 301 -20.64 10.83 -2.59
C THR A 301 -21.23 12.04 -3.31
N ASN A 302 -20.45 12.73 -4.15
CA ASN A 302 -20.94 13.90 -4.83
C ASN A 302 -22.07 13.59 -5.81
N ALA A 303 -23.30 13.88 -5.41
CA ALA A 303 -24.48 13.75 -6.25
C ALA A 303 -24.43 14.57 -7.54
N LYS A 304 -23.66 15.67 -7.60
CA LYS A 304 -23.52 16.50 -8.79
C LYS A 304 -22.78 15.81 -9.93
N ASN A 305 -21.92 14.85 -9.61
CA ASN A 305 -21.13 14.09 -10.59
C ASN A 305 -21.70 12.71 -10.89
N GLY A 306 -22.95 12.44 -10.51
CA GLY A 306 -23.60 11.14 -10.72
C GLY A 306 -23.15 10.06 -9.72
N TYR A 307 -22.44 10.43 -8.67
CA TYR A 307 -22.12 9.54 -7.58
C TYR A 307 -23.36 9.30 -6.72
N LEU A 308 -23.67 8.06 -6.53
CA LEU A 308 -24.88 7.65 -5.83
C LEU A 308 -24.53 7.21 -4.41
N PRO A 309 -25.29 7.61 -3.38
CA PRO A 309 -25.07 7.21 -2.00
C PRO A 309 -24.97 5.68 -1.81
N GLU A 310 -25.66 4.92 -2.64
CA GLU A 310 -25.66 3.45 -2.66
C GLU A 310 -24.34 2.81 -3.09
N TYR A 311 -23.32 3.59 -3.43
CA TYR A 311 -21.95 3.10 -3.68
C TYR A 311 -21.00 3.32 -2.50
N ASN A 312 -21.52 3.83 -1.39
CA ASN A 312 -20.69 4.10 -0.22
C ASN A 312 -20.33 2.80 0.49
N ILE A 313 -19.04 2.52 0.59
CA ILE A 313 -18.51 1.25 1.10
C ILE A 313 -17.48 1.44 2.23
N PHE A 314 -17.16 2.68 2.59
CA PHE A 314 -16.17 3.02 3.60
C PHE A 314 -16.79 3.90 4.67
N TYR A 315 -17.52 3.29 5.60
CA TYR A 315 -18.06 3.97 6.77
C TYR A 315 -17.06 3.95 7.92
N ASP A 316 -17.00 5.02 8.73
CA ASP A 316 -16.25 4.95 9.99
C ASP A 316 -16.81 3.84 10.85
N ALA A 317 -15.94 2.87 11.19
CA ALA A 317 -16.40 1.66 11.88
C ALA A 317 -16.98 1.96 13.27
N GLY A 318 -16.34 2.90 13.99
CA GLY A 318 -16.81 3.24 15.35
C GLY A 318 -18.04 4.14 15.32
N ASP A 319 -18.17 5.03 14.35
CA ASP A 319 -19.35 5.87 14.21
C ASP A 319 -20.58 5.01 13.86
N PHE A 320 -20.41 3.98 13.02
CA PHE A 320 -21.44 2.97 12.78
C PHE A 320 -21.90 2.28 14.07
N PHE A 321 -20.96 1.77 14.87
CA PHE A 321 -21.32 1.08 16.11
C PHE A 321 -21.91 2.01 17.17
N ARG A 322 -21.45 3.26 17.22
CA ARG A 322 -22.00 4.28 18.12
C ARG A 322 -23.49 4.56 17.84
N HIS A 323 -23.91 4.48 16.56
CA HIS A 323 -25.30 4.71 16.16
C HIS A 323 -26.20 3.50 16.35
N HIS A 324 -25.65 2.28 16.22
CA HIS A 324 -26.47 1.06 16.13
C HIS A 324 -26.36 0.11 17.32
N ALA A 325 -25.40 0.30 18.20
CA ALA A 325 -25.23 -0.59 19.34
C ALA A 325 -25.62 0.07 20.66
N SER A 326 -25.81 -0.74 21.72
CA SER A 326 -25.90 -0.21 23.07
C SER A 326 -24.62 0.53 23.48
N GLU A 327 -24.72 1.53 24.37
CA GLU A 327 -23.56 2.26 24.88
C GLU A 327 -22.52 1.30 25.51
N GLY A 328 -22.96 0.24 26.16
CA GLY A 328 -22.10 -0.76 26.79
C GLY A 328 -21.29 -1.56 25.75
N ASP A 329 -21.97 -2.07 24.72
CA ASP A 329 -21.33 -2.84 23.66
C ASP A 329 -20.39 -1.99 22.82
N TYR A 330 -20.80 -0.76 22.49
CA TYR A 330 -19.94 0.19 21.78
C TYR A 330 -18.69 0.51 22.60
N ARG A 331 -18.78 0.77 23.88
CA ARG A 331 -17.63 1.05 24.74
C ARG A 331 -16.64 -0.12 24.76
N GLN A 332 -17.13 -1.34 24.91
CA GLN A 332 -16.30 -2.54 24.90
C GLN A 332 -15.59 -2.74 23.54
N TRP A 333 -16.30 -2.51 22.44
CA TRP A 333 -15.72 -2.55 21.11
C TRP A 333 -14.66 -1.45 20.91
N LYS A 334 -14.97 -0.21 21.30
CA LYS A 334 -14.06 0.94 21.21
C LYS A 334 -12.76 0.72 22.00
N GLU A 335 -12.83 0.08 23.17
CA GLU A 335 -11.65 -0.30 23.95
C GLU A 335 -10.73 -1.27 23.16
N SER A 336 -11.30 -2.22 22.43
CA SER A 336 -10.50 -3.12 21.57
C SER A 336 -9.88 -2.37 20.40
N LEU A 337 -10.62 -1.48 19.76
CA LEU A 337 -10.07 -0.66 18.67
C LEU A 337 -8.97 0.28 19.18
N ASN A 338 -9.13 0.90 20.34
CA ASN A 338 -8.13 1.83 20.90
C ASN A 338 -6.81 1.15 21.27
N ARG A 339 -6.77 -0.17 21.44
CA ARG A 339 -5.51 -0.93 21.55
C ARG A 339 -4.85 -1.12 20.20
N ALA A 340 -5.63 -1.21 19.13
CA ALA A 340 -5.13 -1.37 17.77
C ALA A 340 -4.74 -0.03 17.13
N VAL A 341 -5.59 0.98 17.21
CA VAL A 341 -5.31 2.33 16.67
C VAL A 341 -4.43 3.09 17.68
N VAL A 342 -3.12 3.05 17.44
CA VAL A 342 -2.13 3.64 18.36
C VAL A 342 -1.77 5.10 18.04
N GLY A 343 -2.27 5.61 16.92
CA GLY A 343 -2.14 7.02 16.53
C GLY A 343 -3.12 7.34 15.41
N LYS A 344 -3.62 8.56 15.42
CA LYS A 344 -4.45 9.09 14.33
C LYS A 344 -4.32 10.60 14.25
N THR A 345 -4.47 11.14 13.04
CA THR A 345 -4.65 12.58 12.82
C THR A 345 -6.06 12.82 12.34
N MET A 346 -6.66 13.88 12.86
CA MET A 346 -8.02 14.28 12.50
C MET A 346 -7.97 15.44 11.54
N ALA A 347 -8.72 15.35 10.47
CA ALA A 347 -8.94 16.46 9.56
C ALA A 347 -10.41 16.90 9.67
N THR A 348 -10.65 18.21 9.72
CA THR A 348 -12.02 18.76 9.64
C THR A 348 -12.55 18.68 8.22
N ARG A 349 -11.68 18.56 7.26
CA ARG A 349 -11.97 18.36 5.84
C ARG A 349 -10.93 17.42 5.27
N TRP A 350 -11.34 16.50 4.42
CA TRP A 350 -10.44 15.74 3.55
C TRP A 350 -10.75 16.04 2.10
N GLU A 351 -9.71 16.20 1.33
CA GLU A 351 -9.80 16.51 -0.08
C GLU A 351 -9.88 15.20 -0.85
N THR A 352 -10.95 15.02 -1.59
CA THR A 352 -10.97 14.08 -2.68
C THR A 352 -10.51 14.79 -3.93
N ASP A 353 -9.98 14.08 -4.90
CA ASP A 353 -9.35 14.53 -6.14
C ASP A 353 -9.74 15.94 -6.60
N LYS A 354 -8.79 16.87 -6.69
CA LYS A 354 -8.98 18.25 -7.17
C LYS A 354 -9.58 18.37 -8.55
N VAL A 355 -9.43 17.37 -9.41
CA VAL A 355 -9.99 17.36 -10.76
C VAL A 355 -11.51 17.51 -10.74
N TRP A 356 -12.14 17.03 -9.70
CA TRP A 356 -13.58 17.08 -9.54
C TRP A 356 -14.08 18.22 -8.64
N SER A 357 -13.18 19.04 -8.10
CA SER A 357 -13.45 20.27 -7.33
C SER A 357 -14.44 20.10 -6.17
N VAL A 358 -14.48 18.96 -5.53
CA VAL A 358 -15.53 18.70 -4.58
C VAL A 358 -14.98 18.23 -3.26
N PHE A 359 -14.94 19.18 -2.34
CA PHE A 359 -14.66 18.94 -0.93
C PHE A 359 -15.88 18.32 -0.27
N TYR A 360 -15.73 17.22 0.40
CA TYR A 360 -16.78 16.66 1.22
C TYR A 360 -16.34 16.44 2.61
N SER A 361 -16.85 17.28 3.45
CA SER A 361 -17.25 16.84 4.75
C SER A 361 -18.63 17.44 5.00
N ASP A 362 -19.65 16.71 4.66
CA ASP A 362 -20.95 16.92 5.27
C ASP A 362 -20.89 16.57 6.77
N PHE A 363 -19.69 16.07 7.21
CA PHE A 363 -19.44 15.63 8.56
C PHE A 363 -18.40 16.50 9.24
N THR A 364 -18.69 16.94 10.45
CA THR A 364 -17.69 17.51 11.35
C THR A 364 -17.06 16.36 12.14
N MET A 365 -15.79 16.08 11.86
CA MET A 365 -15.02 15.12 12.65
C MET A 365 -14.75 15.62 14.05
N THR A 366 -14.95 14.75 15.02
CA THR A 366 -14.62 14.95 16.43
C THR A 366 -13.91 13.70 16.95
N GLU A 367 -13.28 13.76 18.12
CA GLU A 367 -12.68 12.61 18.77
C GLU A 367 -13.68 11.48 19.06
N ASP A 368 -14.97 11.81 19.15
CA ASP A 368 -16.02 10.86 19.48
C ASP A 368 -16.58 10.12 18.24
N ASN A 369 -16.49 10.71 17.06
CA ASN A 369 -17.07 10.15 15.84
C ASN A 369 -16.03 9.70 14.80
N TYR A 370 -14.75 10.07 14.97
CA TYR A 370 -13.66 9.66 14.10
C TYR A 370 -12.81 8.58 14.78
N HIS A 371 -12.75 7.41 14.18
CA HIS A 371 -12.05 6.24 14.76
C HIS A 371 -10.79 5.82 14.00
N GLY A 372 -10.50 6.45 12.87
CA GLY A 372 -9.27 6.23 12.09
C GLY A 372 -9.32 5.02 11.17
N VAL A 373 -10.41 4.27 11.17
CA VAL A 373 -10.59 3.09 10.31
C VAL A 373 -12.00 3.02 9.75
N SER A 374 -12.12 2.58 8.51
CA SER A 374 -13.40 2.29 7.90
C SER A 374 -13.76 0.81 7.95
N MET A 375 -15.02 0.50 7.70
CA MET A 375 -15.54 -0.84 7.56
C MET A 375 -16.68 -0.86 6.55
N PHE A 376 -16.79 -1.94 5.78
CA PHE A 376 -17.97 -2.20 4.98
C PHE A 376 -19.07 -2.82 5.84
N VAL A 377 -20.25 -2.26 5.70
CA VAL A 377 -21.46 -2.80 6.32
C VAL A 377 -22.38 -3.29 5.20
N PRO A 378 -22.76 -4.58 5.16
CA PRO A 378 -23.69 -5.09 4.16
C PRO A 378 -25.00 -4.31 4.12
N GLN A 379 -25.40 -3.91 2.92
CA GLN A 379 -26.56 -3.08 2.63
C GLN A 379 -27.59 -3.84 1.80
N ASP A 380 -28.78 -3.24 1.62
CA ASP A 380 -29.88 -3.78 0.82
C ASP A 380 -29.39 -4.13 -0.62
N PRO A 381 -29.38 -5.41 -1.01
CA PRO A 381 -28.87 -5.86 -2.31
C PRO A 381 -29.77 -5.39 -3.48
N SER A 382 -30.97 -4.89 -3.21
CA SER A 382 -31.84 -4.33 -4.25
C SER A 382 -31.43 -2.92 -4.69
N LYS A 383 -30.48 -2.28 -3.96
CA LYS A 383 -30.02 -0.93 -4.22
C LYS A 383 -28.62 -0.92 -4.83
N GLY A 384 -28.43 -0.13 -5.88
CA GLY A 384 -27.13 0.10 -6.52
C GLY A 384 -26.31 -1.18 -6.73
N ASN A 385 -25.06 -1.17 -6.31
CA ASN A 385 -24.13 -2.31 -6.43
C ASN A 385 -24.00 -3.14 -5.15
N TYR A 386 -24.82 -2.91 -4.14
CA TYR A 386 -24.65 -3.61 -2.86
C TYR A 386 -24.80 -5.13 -2.94
N ALA A 387 -25.58 -5.66 -3.90
CA ALA A 387 -25.59 -7.10 -4.14
C ALA A 387 -24.17 -7.65 -4.41
N ASN A 388 -23.41 -6.94 -5.21
CA ASN A 388 -22.04 -7.33 -5.57
C ASN A 388 -21.08 -7.12 -4.39
N PHE A 389 -21.13 -5.98 -3.71
CA PHE A 389 -20.29 -5.70 -2.55
C PHE A 389 -20.52 -6.72 -1.43
N ASN A 390 -21.77 -7.07 -1.16
CA ASN A 390 -22.15 -8.11 -0.20
C ASN A 390 -21.60 -9.51 -0.58
N GLN A 391 -21.34 -9.76 -1.87
CA GLN A 391 -20.69 -11.01 -2.30
C GLN A 391 -19.15 -10.91 -2.21
N GLU A 392 -18.56 -9.79 -2.63
CA GLU A 392 -17.12 -9.61 -2.63
C GLU A 392 -16.52 -9.66 -1.22
N ILE A 393 -17.15 -9.03 -0.25
CA ILE A 393 -16.68 -9.04 1.14
C ILE A 393 -16.56 -10.46 1.71
N ARG A 394 -17.39 -11.41 1.23
CA ARG A 394 -17.35 -12.81 1.67
C ARG A 394 -16.09 -13.57 1.26
N LYS A 395 -15.31 -13.04 0.34
CA LYS A 395 -14.03 -13.61 -0.09
C LYS A 395 -12.88 -13.33 0.86
N LEU A 396 -13.07 -12.40 1.79
CA LEU A 396 -12.04 -11.94 2.71
C LEU A 396 -12.07 -12.70 4.04
N ALA A 397 -10.90 -12.94 4.61
CA ALA A 397 -10.76 -13.57 5.92
C ALA A 397 -11.45 -12.74 7.02
N TRP A 398 -11.46 -11.41 6.88
CA TRP A 398 -12.22 -10.52 7.75
C TRP A 398 -13.69 -10.94 7.88
N TYR A 399 -14.37 -11.14 6.73
CA TYR A 399 -15.78 -11.51 6.75
C TYR A 399 -16.02 -12.80 7.55
N HIS A 400 -15.20 -13.82 7.35
CA HIS A 400 -15.32 -15.09 8.08
C HIS A 400 -14.98 -14.95 9.56
N ALA A 401 -14.05 -14.05 9.91
CA ALA A 401 -13.69 -13.77 11.29
C ALA A 401 -14.84 -13.12 12.07
N VAL A 402 -15.62 -12.24 11.44
CA VAL A 402 -16.71 -11.51 12.11
C VAL A 402 -18.10 -12.15 11.89
N ASN A 403 -18.22 -13.21 11.05
CA ASN A 403 -19.46 -13.90 10.72
C ASN A 403 -19.31 -15.43 10.82
N PRO A 404 -18.89 -15.99 11.95
CA PRO A 404 -18.77 -17.45 12.06
C PRO A 404 -20.14 -18.10 11.93
N GLY A 405 -20.25 -19.09 11.04
CA GLY A 405 -21.50 -19.82 10.80
C GLY A 405 -22.24 -19.44 9.50
N ASN A 406 -21.88 -18.39 8.82
CA ASN A 406 -22.41 -18.03 7.48
C ASN A 406 -21.54 -18.62 6.34
N ASN A 407 -21.22 -19.91 6.43
CA ASN A 407 -20.43 -20.63 5.40
C ASN A 407 -21.30 -21.15 4.24
N ASN A 408 -22.45 -20.52 3.95
CA ASN A 408 -23.31 -20.88 2.81
C ASN A 408 -23.27 -19.82 1.74
#